data_e631f58e12dd333c82163eb01bc41f7c
#
_entry.id   e631f58e12dd333c82163eb01bc41f7c
#
_cell.length_a   1.000
_cell.length_b   1.000
_cell.length_c   1.000
_cell.angle_alpha   90.00
_cell.angle_beta   90.00
_cell.angle_gamma   90.00
#
_symmetry.space_group_name_H-M   'P 1'
#
loop_
_entity.id
_entity.type
_entity.pdbx_description
1 polymer ?
#
loop_
_entity_poly.entity_id
_entity_poly.type
_entity_poly.pdbx_seq_one_letter_code
_entity_poly.pdbx_strand_id
1 'polypeptide(L)'
;MKIRFGLVLMMAVGLGMGGCASGGAPATGFPEARTRGGPSGTLPGGEEIGQGYSPRNTDNTRMAQQFLENGDREDVAELARPIYEQALAVSMLAIREDSVNPLAYRLAAMANLGVEDYQAAGQNFDRAEELRPLYQFDFESIREEVWIDLYQSATPSVNAGDYEQAAAIYENANAIYRGRPEAMIMLGQIQAQLGQYDESVENIDRALAILDSDAVLETDEETVTSWREQAEPLPVLRAQALAAGGRFEEAIADYRALLLLDPSNTQSMRDLATMLIETGEVEEGFEVYDQLLQEPTTLTGEDLYAIGVGFYQGNAYDRAANAFMLAGDKNRYDRDSIELWARSLQLDSAYAEVPEAADRWIELDPSSVTAYLVLAQAVNSLEDTERTGEVVRAMEALEVDVSNLSLTKYGDGGARITGQVMNRLLDAGTQVTLTFTFYSEEASPVGTLDQTVAVGEENMAEIFAGEFDSPQIIGGYSYELRVN
;
A
#
# COMPACT_ATOMS: atom_id res chain seq x y z
N MET A 1 5.00 -17.49 17.71
CA MET A 1 3.71 -16.88 17.33
C MET A 1 4.04 -15.94 16.18
N LYS A 2 3.72 -16.31 14.94
CA LYS A 2 4.05 -15.45 13.79
C LYS A 2 3.05 -14.28 13.77
N ILE A 3 3.47 -13.12 14.20
CA ILE A 3 2.70 -11.89 14.07
C ILE A 3 2.78 -11.48 12.59
N ARG A 4 1.67 -11.58 11.88
CA ARG A 4 1.54 -11.02 10.54
C ARG A 4 1.36 -9.51 10.72
N PHE A 5 2.38 -8.74 10.39
CA PHE A 5 2.25 -7.31 10.21
C PHE A 5 1.33 -7.06 9.00
N GLY A 6 0.14 -6.61 9.26
CA GLY A 6 -0.67 -5.96 8.25
C GLY A 6 -0.11 -4.54 8.06
N LEU A 7 0.64 -4.33 7.00
CA LEU A 7 1.04 -2.99 6.57
C LEU A 7 -0.25 -2.24 6.20
N VAL A 8 -0.74 -1.39 7.08
CA VAL A 8 -1.84 -0.47 6.76
C VAL A 8 -1.20 0.69 6.03
N LEU A 9 -1.17 0.60 4.70
CA LEU A 9 -0.76 1.69 3.83
C LEU A 9 -1.93 2.68 3.76
N MET A 10 -1.97 3.68 4.67
CA MET A 10 -2.84 4.83 4.52
C MET A 10 -2.21 5.80 3.53
N MET A 11 -2.60 5.72 2.26
CA MET A 11 -2.34 6.77 1.30
C MET A 11 -3.55 7.70 1.21
N ALA A 12 -3.42 8.90 1.76
CA ALA A 12 -4.27 10.01 1.38
C ALA A 12 -3.82 10.50 0.00
N VAL A 13 -4.43 9.98 -1.06
CA VAL A 13 -4.21 10.51 -2.41
C VAL A 13 -5.03 11.79 -2.57
N GLY A 14 -4.41 12.92 -2.30
CA GLY A 14 -4.94 14.22 -2.70
C GLY A 14 -4.86 14.38 -4.22
N LEU A 15 -5.89 13.96 -4.93
CA LEU A 15 -6.04 14.21 -6.37
C LEU A 15 -6.33 15.70 -6.61
N GLY A 16 -5.29 16.47 -6.91
CA GLY A 16 -5.42 17.80 -7.50
C GLY A 16 -5.90 17.67 -8.96
N MET A 17 -7.20 17.69 -9.16
CA MET A 17 -7.79 17.75 -10.51
C MET A 17 -7.66 19.17 -11.08
N GLY A 18 -6.63 19.38 -11.93
CA GLY A 18 -6.62 20.48 -12.89
C GLY A 18 -7.49 20.12 -14.09
N GLY A 19 -8.71 20.65 -14.14
CA GLY A 19 -9.66 20.35 -15.21
C GLY A 19 -9.24 20.98 -16.54
N CYS A 20 -9.26 20.19 -17.62
CA CYS A 20 -9.49 20.69 -18.97
C CYS A 20 -10.69 19.94 -19.55
N ALA A 21 -11.83 20.63 -19.56
CA ALA A 21 -13.01 20.17 -20.27
C ALA A 21 -12.91 20.61 -21.75
N SER A 22 -12.92 19.65 -22.69
CA SER A 22 -13.56 19.87 -23.97
C SER A 22 -13.92 18.52 -24.58
N GLY A 23 -15.18 18.15 -24.49
CA GLY A 23 -15.72 17.00 -25.19
C GLY A 23 -15.77 17.25 -26.69
N GLY A 24 -15.19 16.33 -27.47
CA GLY A 24 -15.42 16.12 -28.86
C GLY A 24 -15.26 14.64 -29.09
N ALA A 25 -16.29 13.98 -29.64
CA ALA A 25 -16.19 12.60 -30.08
C ALA A 25 -15.01 12.47 -31.06
N PRO A 26 -14.18 11.39 -30.95
CA PRO A 26 -13.05 11.22 -31.85
C PRO A 26 -13.57 11.09 -33.28
N ALA A 27 -13.10 11.98 -34.16
CA ALA A 27 -13.31 11.82 -35.58
C ALA A 27 -12.43 10.66 -36.06
N THR A 28 -13.03 9.47 -36.21
CA THR A 28 -12.38 8.27 -36.71
C THR A 28 -12.12 8.34 -38.21
N GLY A 29 -11.66 9.45 -38.71
CA GLY A 29 -11.14 9.55 -40.07
C GLY A 29 -9.70 9.10 -40.10
N PHE A 30 -9.37 8.07 -40.88
CA PHE A 30 -7.97 7.73 -41.16
C PHE A 30 -7.22 9.02 -41.52
N PRO A 31 -6.16 9.38 -40.85
CA PRO A 31 -5.33 10.46 -41.30
C PRO A 31 -4.79 10.06 -42.69
N GLU A 32 -5.19 10.81 -43.73
CA GLU A 32 -4.53 10.68 -45.03
C GLU A 32 -3.03 10.82 -44.77
N ALA A 33 -2.27 9.83 -45.24
CA ALA A 33 -0.84 9.82 -45.17
C ALA A 33 -0.27 11.17 -45.63
N ARG A 34 0.02 12.06 -44.68
CA ARG A 34 0.77 13.27 -44.99
C ARG A 34 2.19 12.83 -45.33
N THR A 35 2.39 12.64 -46.63
CA THR A 35 3.72 12.52 -47.22
C THR A 35 4.51 13.79 -46.95
N ARG A 36 5.14 13.85 -45.78
CA ARG A 36 6.29 14.72 -45.57
C ARG A 36 7.55 13.94 -45.85
N GLY A 37 8.06 14.24 -47.01
CA GLY A 37 9.40 14.19 -47.48
C GLY A 37 10.30 13.04 -47.05
N GLY A 38 10.65 12.18 -48.03
CA GLY A 38 11.84 11.36 -48.01
C GLY A 38 11.68 9.94 -47.47
N PRO A 39 12.33 8.95 -48.07
CA PRO A 39 12.18 7.53 -47.71
C PRO A 39 13.04 7.08 -46.51
N SER A 40 13.47 7.97 -45.64
CA SER A 40 14.21 7.63 -44.41
C SER A 40 13.58 8.33 -43.22
N GLY A 41 12.90 7.57 -42.36
CA GLY A 41 12.60 8.02 -41.00
C GLY A 41 13.91 8.07 -40.22
N THR A 42 14.21 9.18 -39.56
CA THR A 42 15.27 9.30 -38.58
C THR A 42 14.66 9.44 -37.21
N LEU A 43 15.12 8.63 -36.28
CA LEU A 43 14.82 8.83 -34.85
C LEU A 43 15.44 10.14 -34.34
N PRO A 44 14.93 10.71 -33.24
CA PRO A 44 15.51 11.90 -32.60
C PRO A 44 16.99 11.82 -32.27
N GLY A 45 17.59 10.65 -32.19
CA GLY A 45 19.05 10.42 -32.06
C GLY A 45 19.83 10.37 -33.36
N GLY A 46 19.18 10.58 -34.53
CA GLY A 46 19.86 10.53 -35.84
C GLY A 46 20.03 9.11 -36.43
N GLU A 47 19.45 8.08 -35.81
CA GLU A 47 19.48 6.72 -36.33
C GLU A 47 18.48 6.57 -37.50
N GLU A 48 18.91 5.95 -38.60
CA GLU A 48 18.05 5.62 -39.74
C GLU A 48 17.14 4.45 -39.40
N ILE A 49 15.84 4.68 -39.48
CA ILE A 49 14.83 3.62 -39.30
C ILE A 49 14.75 2.78 -40.56
N GLY A 50 14.89 1.47 -40.39
CA GLY A 50 14.71 0.50 -41.46
C GLY A 50 13.30 0.53 -42.06
N GLN A 51 13.18 0.42 -43.38
CA GLN A 51 11.86 0.46 -44.03
C GLN A 51 10.99 -0.77 -43.73
N GLY A 52 11.57 -1.88 -43.29
CA GLY A 52 10.86 -3.13 -43.05
C GLY A 52 10.15 -3.70 -44.28
N TYR A 53 9.10 -4.49 -44.05
CA TYR A 53 8.28 -5.06 -45.10
C TYR A 53 7.34 -4.04 -45.74
N SER A 54 7.15 -4.12 -47.05
CA SER A 54 6.18 -3.27 -47.74
C SER A 54 4.74 -3.77 -47.50
N PRO A 55 3.79 -2.89 -47.19
CA PRO A 55 2.38 -3.24 -47.08
C PRO A 55 1.85 -3.83 -48.41
N ARG A 56 1.09 -4.92 -48.31
CA ARG A 56 0.51 -5.57 -49.51
C ARG A 56 -1.01 -5.51 -49.44
N ASN A 57 -1.60 -4.97 -50.52
CA ASN A 57 -3.05 -4.98 -50.70
C ASN A 57 -3.48 -6.32 -51.31
N THR A 58 -4.05 -7.19 -50.50
CA THR A 58 -4.72 -8.43 -50.90
C THR A 58 -6.24 -8.22 -50.92
N ASP A 59 -6.98 -9.22 -51.40
CA ASP A 59 -8.45 -9.14 -51.34
C ASP A 59 -8.96 -9.09 -49.91
N ASN A 60 -8.29 -9.83 -49.00
CA ASN A 60 -8.63 -9.83 -47.58
C ASN A 60 -8.31 -8.49 -46.91
N THR A 61 -7.15 -7.86 -47.19
CA THR A 61 -6.86 -6.55 -46.62
C THR A 61 -7.79 -5.45 -47.10
N ARG A 62 -8.18 -5.47 -48.37
CA ARG A 62 -9.18 -4.53 -48.92
C ARG A 62 -10.56 -4.71 -48.29
N MET A 63 -10.98 -5.96 -48.10
CA MET A 63 -12.26 -6.27 -47.46
C MET A 63 -12.25 -5.85 -45.99
N ALA A 64 -11.17 -6.12 -45.24
CA ALA A 64 -11.01 -5.67 -43.85
C ALA A 64 -11.08 -4.15 -43.73
N GLN A 65 -10.40 -3.43 -44.63
CA GLN A 65 -10.44 -1.97 -44.67
C GLN A 65 -11.86 -1.45 -44.94
N GLN A 66 -12.59 -2.07 -45.83
CA GLN A 66 -13.99 -1.70 -46.14
C GLN A 66 -14.91 -1.92 -44.90
N PHE A 67 -14.72 -3.01 -44.16
CA PHE A 67 -15.46 -3.22 -42.91
C PHE A 67 -15.10 -2.19 -41.86
N LEU A 68 -13.82 -1.83 -41.66
CA LEU A 68 -13.42 -0.78 -40.75
C LEU A 68 -14.08 0.56 -41.10
N GLU A 69 -13.99 0.98 -42.37
CA GLU A 69 -14.65 2.21 -42.85
C GLU A 69 -16.17 2.21 -42.63
N ASN A 70 -16.81 1.04 -42.68
CA ASN A 70 -18.26 0.92 -42.43
C ASN A 70 -18.54 0.98 -40.90
N GLY A 71 -17.71 0.36 -40.07
CA GLY A 71 -17.80 0.46 -38.61
C GLY A 71 -17.66 1.90 -38.14
N ASP A 72 -16.65 2.62 -38.69
CA ASP A 72 -16.38 4.03 -38.35
C ASP A 72 -17.52 5.00 -38.76
N ARG A 73 -18.37 4.60 -39.70
CA ARG A 73 -19.54 5.39 -40.13
C ARG A 73 -20.81 5.09 -39.34
N GLU A 74 -20.80 4.05 -38.53
CA GLU A 74 -21.95 3.66 -37.70
C GLU A 74 -21.91 4.40 -36.38
N ASP A 75 -22.88 5.26 -36.13
CA ASP A 75 -22.96 6.11 -34.95
C ASP A 75 -23.41 5.33 -33.70
N VAL A 76 -23.95 4.13 -33.86
CA VAL A 76 -24.46 3.30 -32.76
C VAL A 76 -23.46 2.19 -32.46
N ALA A 77 -22.86 2.23 -31.30
CA ALA A 77 -21.78 1.31 -30.90
C ALA A 77 -22.20 -0.18 -30.98
N GLU A 78 -23.42 -0.51 -30.57
CA GLU A 78 -23.95 -1.87 -30.62
C GLU A 78 -24.09 -2.38 -32.07
N LEU A 79 -24.27 -1.48 -33.05
CA LEU A 79 -24.34 -1.82 -34.46
C LEU A 79 -22.96 -1.79 -35.12
N ALA A 80 -22.06 -0.94 -34.68
CA ALA A 80 -20.68 -0.86 -35.14
C ALA A 80 -19.87 -2.11 -34.78
N ARG A 81 -20.04 -2.61 -33.55
CA ARG A 81 -19.28 -3.75 -33.00
C ARG A 81 -19.28 -4.99 -33.89
N PRO A 82 -20.43 -5.50 -34.41
CA PRO A 82 -20.45 -6.64 -35.35
C PRO A 82 -19.72 -6.37 -36.64
N ILE A 83 -19.63 -5.12 -37.09
CA ILE A 83 -18.88 -4.74 -38.29
C ILE A 83 -17.39 -4.82 -38.04
N TYR A 84 -16.91 -4.34 -36.86
CA TYR A 84 -15.52 -4.50 -36.47
C TYR A 84 -15.13 -5.97 -36.23
N GLU A 85 -16.02 -6.81 -35.71
CA GLU A 85 -15.82 -8.25 -35.63
C GLU A 85 -15.59 -8.90 -37.00
N GLN A 86 -16.33 -8.46 -38.05
CA GLN A 86 -16.10 -8.89 -39.42
C GLN A 86 -14.77 -8.37 -39.97
N ALA A 87 -14.41 -7.12 -39.69
CA ALA A 87 -13.11 -6.55 -40.02
C ALA A 87 -11.97 -7.37 -39.43
N LEU A 88 -12.10 -7.72 -38.13
CA LEU A 88 -11.13 -8.54 -37.42
C LEU A 88 -11.00 -9.92 -38.04
N ALA A 89 -12.11 -10.60 -38.27
CA ALA A 89 -12.12 -11.94 -38.88
C ALA A 89 -11.40 -11.96 -40.23
N VAL A 90 -11.63 -10.96 -41.08
CA VAL A 90 -10.99 -10.86 -42.39
C VAL A 90 -9.53 -10.45 -42.30
N SER A 91 -9.18 -9.58 -41.34
CA SER A 91 -7.78 -9.23 -41.05
C SER A 91 -6.98 -10.46 -40.61
N MET A 92 -7.55 -11.33 -39.77
CA MET A 92 -6.95 -12.59 -39.37
C MET A 92 -6.77 -13.57 -40.56
N LEU A 93 -7.66 -13.54 -41.56
CA LEU A 93 -7.43 -14.28 -42.80
C LEU A 93 -6.27 -13.70 -43.62
N ALA A 94 -6.13 -12.36 -43.69
CA ALA A 94 -5.01 -11.70 -44.34
C ALA A 94 -3.67 -12.03 -43.67
N ILE A 95 -3.62 -12.10 -42.31
CA ILE A 95 -2.44 -12.51 -41.53
C ILE A 95 -2.09 -13.98 -41.85
N ARG A 96 -3.05 -14.86 -41.95
CA ARG A 96 -2.81 -16.28 -42.31
C ARG A 96 -2.32 -16.43 -43.76
N GLU A 97 -2.80 -15.60 -44.68
CA GLU A 97 -2.36 -15.57 -46.05
C GLU A 97 -0.91 -15.09 -46.19
N ASP A 98 -0.53 -14.05 -45.44
CA ASP A 98 0.78 -13.45 -45.46
C ASP A 98 1.18 -12.91 -44.08
N SER A 99 1.83 -13.73 -43.29
CA SER A 99 2.21 -13.45 -41.90
C SER A 99 3.29 -12.37 -41.72
N VAL A 100 3.86 -11.84 -42.80
CA VAL A 100 4.83 -10.73 -42.79
C VAL A 100 4.26 -9.47 -43.46
N ASN A 101 2.96 -9.41 -43.69
CA ASN A 101 2.28 -8.23 -44.21
C ASN A 101 1.91 -7.26 -43.11
N PRO A 102 2.62 -6.13 -42.90
CA PRO A 102 2.37 -5.19 -41.81
C PRO A 102 0.94 -4.56 -41.91
N LEU A 103 0.39 -4.42 -43.11
CA LEU A 103 -0.97 -3.89 -43.29
C LEU A 103 -2.04 -4.79 -42.66
N ALA A 104 -1.88 -6.12 -42.71
CA ALA A 104 -2.83 -7.03 -42.13
C ALA A 104 -2.91 -6.89 -40.59
N TYR A 105 -1.78 -6.72 -39.94
CA TYR A 105 -1.71 -6.46 -38.50
C TYR A 105 -2.23 -5.06 -38.11
N ARG A 106 -1.93 -4.02 -38.91
CA ARG A 106 -2.55 -2.69 -38.74
C ARG A 106 -4.08 -2.77 -38.75
N LEU A 107 -4.65 -3.46 -39.72
CA LEU A 107 -6.10 -3.60 -39.82
C LEU A 107 -6.70 -4.43 -38.69
N ALA A 108 -5.99 -5.48 -38.25
CA ALA A 108 -6.37 -6.24 -37.06
C ALA A 108 -6.33 -5.41 -35.77
N ALA A 109 -5.31 -4.55 -35.61
CA ALA A 109 -5.21 -3.64 -34.47
C ALA A 109 -6.40 -2.67 -34.43
N MET A 110 -6.70 -2.02 -35.53
CA MET A 110 -7.84 -1.10 -35.64
C MET A 110 -9.18 -1.80 -35.36
N ALA A 111 -9.36 -3.02 -35.91
CA ALA A 111 -10.55 -3.80 -35.64
C ALA A 111 -10.69 -4.22 -34.17
N ASN A 112 -9.58 -4.57 -33.52
CA ASN A 112 -9.55 -4.85 -32.09
C ASN A 112 -9.90 -3.63 -31.24
N LEU A 113 -9.48 -2.42 -31.61
CA LEU A 113 -9.95 -1.19 -30.96
C LEU A 113 -11.47 -1.05 -31.05
N GLY A 114 -12.05 -1.31 -32.24
CA GLY A 114 -13.49 -1.21 -32.45
C GLY A 114 -14.33 -2.26 -31.70
N VAL A 115 -13.72 -3.38 -31.28
CA VAL A 115 -14.36 -4.38 -30.40
C VAL A 115 -13.93 -4.26 -28.94
N GLU A 116 -13.11 -3.26 -28.61
CA GLU A 116 -12.60 -2.98 -27.25
C GLU A 116 -11.69 -4.11 -26.69
N ASP A 117 -11.03 -4.86 -27.58
CA ASP A 117 -9.97 -5.81 -27.19
C ASP A 117 -8.61 -5.10 -27.25
N TYR A 118 -8.35 -4.27 -26.24
CA TYR A 118 -7.16 -3.41 -26.18
C TYR A 118 -5.85 -4.21 -26.08
N GLN A 119 -5.87 -5.37 -25.43
CA GLN A 119 -4.69 -6.23 -25.35
C GLN A 119 -4.30 -6.77 -26.74
N ALA A 120 -5.27 -7.30 -27.49
CA ALA A 120 -5.02 -7.77 -28.85
C ALA A 120 -4.71 -6.61 -29.82
N ALA A 121 -5.30 -5.43 -29.61
CA ALA A 121 -4.99 -4.23 -30.38
C ALA A 121 -3.52 -3.84 -30.21
N GLY A 122 -3.03 -3.74 -28.97
CA GLY A 122 -1.64 -3.43 -28.67
C GLY A 122 -0.67 -4.41 -29.30
N GLN A 123 -0.91 -5.72 -29.15
CA GLN A 123 -0.08 -6.77 -29.77
C GLN A 123 -0.02 -6.67 -31.29
N ASN A 124 -1.15 -6.33 -31.94
CA ASN A 124 -1.16 -6.18 -33.39
C ASN A 124 -0.49 -4.89 -33.85
N PHE A 125 -0.58 -3.78 -33.10
CA PHE A 125 0.22 -2.58 -33.36
C PHE A 125 1.71 -2.88 -33.25
N ASP A 126 2.14 -3.48 -32.14
CA ASP A 126 3.55 -3.83 -31.92
C ASP A 126 4.06 -4.72 -33.05
N ARG A 127 3.28 -5.73 -33.48
CA ARG A 127 3.67 -6.61 -34.56
C ARG A 127 3.73 -5.89 -35.92
N ALA A 128 2.85 -4.95 -36.18
CA ALA A 128 2.88 -4.15 -37.41
C ALA A 128 4.12 -3.24 -37.42
N GLU A 129 4.52 -2.66 -36.30
CA GLU A 129 5.71 -1.85 -36.15
C GLU A 129 6.98 -2.68 -36.27
N GLU A 130 7.07 -3.87 -35.67
CA GLU A 130 8.20 -4.80 -35.85
C GLU A 130 8.42 -5.14 -37.34
N LEU A 131 7.34 -5.37 -38.09
CA LEU A 131 7.40 -5.67 -39.50
C LEU A 131 7.71 -4.43 -40.34
N ARG A 132 7.26 -3.26 -39.92
CA ARG A 132 7.44 -2.00 -40.60
C ARG A 132 7.66 -0.88 -39.56
N PRO A 133 8.89 -0.62 -39.14
CA PRO A 133 9.21 0.37 -38.11
C PRO A 133 8.67 1.78 -38.38
N LEU A 134 8.47 2.16 -39.64
CA LEU A 134 7.88 3.46 -40.00
C LEU A 134 6.43 3.62 -39.51
N TYR A 135 5.74 2.54 -39.18
CA TYR A 135 4.37 2.61 -38.64
C TYR A 135 4.31 3.22 -37.23
N GLN A 136 5.41 3.26 -36.48
CA GLN A 136 5.45 3.96 -35.19
C GLN A 136 4.95 5.41 -35.31
N PHE A 137 5.34 6.13 -36.36
CA PHE A 137 4.91 7.51 -36.59
C PHE A 137 3.42 7.63 -36.97
N ASP A 138 2.88 6.61 -37.63
CA ASP A 138 1.47 6.57 -38.00
C ASP A 138 0.58 6.19 -36.80
N PHE A 139 1.10 5.38 -35.88
CA PHE A 139 0.32 4.83 -34.77
C PHE A 139 0.42 5.64 -33.49
N GLU A 140 1.48 6.42 -33.31
CA GLU A 140 1.76 7.15 -32.07
C GLU A 140 0.55 7.97 -31.60
N SER A 141 0.01 8.83 -32.47
CA SER A 141 -1.15 9.65 -32.11
C SER A 141 -2.42 8.83 -31.84
N ILE A 142 -2.64 7.73 -32.57
CA ILE A 142 -3.80 6.86 -32.37
C ILE A 142 -3.69 6.14 -31.04
N ARG A 143 -2.52 5.58 -30.75
CA ARG A 143 -2.25 4.84 -29.50
C ARG A 143 -2.34 5.76 -28.29
N GLU A 144 -1.80 6.97 -28.38
CA GLU A 144 -1.85 7.96 -27.32
C GLU A 144 -3.28 8.45 -27.05
N GLU A 145 -4.08 8.73 -28.08
CA GLU A 145 -5.48 9.15 -27.93
C GLU A 145 -6.30 8.08 -27.20
N VAL A 146 -6.21 6.82 -27.64
CA VAL A 146 -6.89 5.69 -26.97
C VAL A 146 -6.39 5.51 -25.52
N TRP A 147 -5.11 5.69 -25.30
CA TRP A 147 -4.53 5.64 -23.96
C TRP A 147 -5.12 6.72 -23.03
N ILE A 148 -5.24 7.96 -23.53
CA ILE A 148 -5.81 9.08 -22.75
C ILE A 148 -7.27 8.76 -22.38
N ASP A 149 -8.07 8.26 -23.32
CA ASP A 149 -9.46 7.92 -23.07
C ASP A 149 -9.57 6.80 -22.01
N LEU A 150 -8.76 5.76 -22.11
CA LEU A 150 -8.71 4.67 -21.13
C LEU A 150 -8.25 5.19 -19.75
N TYR A 151 -7.16 5.97 -19.70
CA TYR A 151 -6.66 6.53 -18.45
C TYR A 151 -7.74 7.33 -17.71
N GLN A 152 -8.44 8.20 -18.43
CA GLN A 152 -9.52 9.01 -17.85
C GLN A 152 -10.71 8.15 -17.41
N SER A 153 -11.03 7.08 -18.15
CA SER A 153 -12.16 6.19 -17.83
C SER A 153 -11.96 5.37 -16.56
N ALA A 154 -10.73 5.25 -16.05
CA ALA A 154 -10.44 4.59 -14.78
C ALA A 154 -10.85 5.41 -13.54
N THR A 155 -10.97 6.74 -13.68
CA THR A 155 -11.23 7.67 -12.56
C THR A 155 -12.46 7.30 -11.70
N PRO A 156 -13.63 6.93 -12.26
CA PRO A 156 -14.77 6.51 -11.45
C PRO A 156 -14.49 5.27 -10.60
N SER A 157 -13.74 4.30 -11.12
CA SER A 157 -13.39 3.07 -10.38
C SER A 157 -12.41 3.37 -9.24
N VAL A 158 -11.41 4.22 -9.47
CA VAL A 158 -10.49 4.70 -8.43
C VAL A 158 -11.27 5.41 -7.32
N ASN A 159 -12.17 6.34 -7.66
CA ASN A 159 -12.96 7.08 -6.70
C ASN A 159 -13.96 6.21 -5.92
N ALA A 160 -14.39 5.10 -6.50
CA ALA A 160 -15.27 4.13 -5.85
C ALA A 160 -14.51 3.10 -5.00
N GLY A 161 -13.15 3.09 -5.06
CA GLY A 161 -12.33 2.07 -4.42
C GLY A 161 -12.38 0.70 -5.12
N ASP A 162 -12.90 0.64 -6.37
CA ASP A 162 -12.90 -0.56 -7.19
C ASP A 162 -11.53 -0.69 -7.89
N TYR A 163 -10.54 -1.07 -7.10
CA TYR A 163 -9.15 -1.11 -7.53
C TYR A 163 -8.87 -2.20 -8.57
N GLU A 164 -9.56 -3.34 -8.52
CA GLU A 164 -9.45 -4.39 -9.52
C GLU A 164 -9.93 -3.89 -10.89
N GLN A 165 -11.05 -3.18 -10.95
CA GLN A 165 -11.54 -2.61 -12.19
C GLN A 165 -10.63 -1.49 -12.70
N ALA A 166 -10.13 -0.62 -11.82
CA ALA A 166 -9.20 0.44 -12.18
C ALA A 166 -7.90 -0.14 -12.77
N ALA A 167 -7.34 -1.18 -12.12
CA ALA A 167 -6.14 -1.86 -12.61
C ALA A 167 -6.34 -2.42 -14.02
N ALA A 168 -7.46 -3.13 -14.27
CA ALA A 168 -7.75 -3.69 -15.58
C ALA A 168 -7.84 -2.61 -16.69
N ILE A 169 -8.37 -1.43 -16.39
CA ILE A 169 -8.43 -0.32 -17.34
C ILE A 169 -7.02 0.26 -17.60
N TYR A 170 -6.20 0.46 -16.56
CA TYR A 170 -4.83 0.94 -16.73
C TYR A 170 -3.93 -0.08 -17.44
N GLU A 171 -4.14 -1.39 -17.23
CA GLU A 171 -3.46 -2.44 -17.98
C GLU A 171 -3.81 -2.37 -19.47
N ASN A 172 -5.07 -2.11 -19.81
CA ASN A 172 -5.50 -1.90 -21.18
C ASN A 172 -4.87 -0.64 -21.79
N ALA A 173 -4.78 0.47 -21.03
CA ALA A 173 -4.08 1.66 -21.49
C ALA A 173 -2.60 1.36 -21.78
N ASN A 174 -1.89 0.68 -20.87
CA ASN A 174 -0.48 0.32 -21.07
C ASN A 174 -0.26 -0.73 -22.17
N ALA A 175 -1.25 -1.55 -22.49
CA ALA A 175 -1.19 -2.45 -23.65
C ALA A 175 -1.20 -1.68 -24.97
N ILE A 176 -1.92 -0.57 -25.01
CA ILE A 176 -2.03 0.28 -26.21
C ILE A 176 -0.83 1.21 -26.36
N TYR A 177 -0.41 1.93 -25.31
CA TYR A 177 0.68 2.90 -25.39
C TYR A 177 1.52 2.90 -24.11
N ARG A 178 2.86 2.90 -24.30
CA ARG A 178 3.83 2.79 -23.21
C ARG A 178 4.77 4.00 -23.13
N GLY A 179 4.48 5.07 -23.84
CA GLY A 179 5.30 6.29 -23.84
C GLY A 179 4.99 7.24 -22.67
N ARG A 180 4.01 6.92 -21.83
CA ARG A 180 3.55 7.74 -20.72
C ARG A 180 3.58 6.96 -19.39
N PRO A 181 4.12 7.54 -18.30
CA PRO A 181 4.29 6.81 -17.04
C PRO A 181 3.02 6.76 -16.18
N GLU A 182 2.03 7.66 -16.37
CA GLU A 182 0.95 7.88 -15.39
C GLU A 182 0.12 6.63 -15.11
N ALA A 183 -0.23 5.83 -16.12
CA ALA A 183 -0.98 4.59 -15.90
C ALA A 183 -0.12 3.51 -15.22
N MET A 184 1.20 3.50 -15.45
CA MET A 184 2.13 2.61 -14.74
C MET A 184 2.30 3.03 -13.28
N ILE A 185 2.35 4.34 -13.00
CA ILE A 185 2.38 4.89 -11.64
C ILE A 185 1.13 4.44 -10.87
N MET A 186 -0.05 4.63 -11.47
CA MET A 186 -1.32 4.20 -10.85
C MET A 186 -1.39 2.69 -10.63
N LEU A 187 -0.93 1.89 -11.60
CA LEU A 187 -0.87 0.43 -11.46
C LEU A 187 0.06 0.02 -10.32
N GLY A 188 1.26 0.59 -10.26
CA GLY A 188 2.19 0.29 -9.17
C GLY A 188 1.57 0.52 -7.80
N GLN A 189 0.87 1.64 -7.61
CA GLN A 189 0.19 1.98 -6.36
C GLN A 189 -0.99 1.04 -6.05
N ILE A 190 -1.85 0.78 -7.03
CA ILE A 190 -3.03 -0.08 -6.87
C ILE A 190 -2.62 -1.53 -6.60
N GLN A 191 -1.66 -2.05 -7.35
CA GLN A 191 -1.18 -3.43 -7.20
C GLN A 191 -0.51 -3.66 -5.84
N ALA A 192 0.22 -2.67 -5.31
CA ALA A 192 0.73 -2.73 -3.94
C ALA A 192 -0.40 -2.88 -2.91
N GLN A 193 -1.50 -2.13 -3.07
CA GLN A 193 -2.69 -2.23 -2.19
C GLN A 193 -3.40 -3.58 -2.33
N LEU A 194 -3.44 -4.15 -3.54
CA LEU A 194 -4.01 -5.46 -3.80
C LEU A 194 -3.11 -6.62 -3.38
N GLY A 195 -1.90 -6.35 -2.88
CA GLY A 195 -0.92 -7.36 -2.50
C GLY A 195 -0.21 -8.03 -3.69
N GLN A 196 -0.30 -7.46 -4.88
CA GLN A 196 0.35 -7.89 -6.11
C GLN A 196 1.72 -7.20 -6.21
N TYR A 197 2.63 -7.60 -5.32
CA TYR A 197 3.88 -6.85 -5.10
C TYR A 197 4.86 -6.93 -6.26
N ASP A 198 5.00 -8.09 -6.92
CA ASP A 198 5.90 -8.25 -8.06
C ASP A 198 5.43 -7.41 -9.26
N GLU A 199 4.14 -7.41 -9.56
CA GLU A 199 3.54 -6.59 -10.61
C GLU A 199 3.65 -5.09 -10.29
N SER A 200 3.48 -4.72 -9.02
CA SER A 200 3.69 -3.35 -8.53
C SER A 200 5.11 -2.87 -8.82
N VAL A 201 6.12 -3.65 -8.41
CA VAL A 201 7.55 -3.35 -8.67
C VAL A 201 7.82 -3.22 -10.16
N GLU A 202 7.31 -4.14 -10.99
CA GLU A 202 7.51 -4.10 -12.44
C GLU A 202 6.94 -2.81 -13.07
N ASN A 203 5.74 -2.39 -12.67
CA ASN A 203 5.14 -1.16 -13.18
C ASN A 203 5.84 0.10 -12.67
N ILE A 204 6.31 0.10 -11.42
CA ILE A 204 7.12 1.20 -10.87
C ILE A 204 8.44 1.32 -11.65
N ASP A 205 9.14 0.21 -11.89
CA ASP A 205 10.40 0.21 -12.65
C ASP A 205 10.20 0.74 -14.08
N ARG A 206 9.11 0.36 -14.73
CA ARG A 206 8.75 0.87 -16.07
C ARG A 206 8.45 2.36 -16.06
N ALA A 207 7.70 2.86 -15.05
CA ALA A 207 7.40 4.28 -14.91
C ALA A 207 8.67 5.10 -14.71
N LEU A 208 9.56 4.66 -13.83
CA LEU A 208 10.84 5.32 -13.59
C LEU A 208 11.75 5.29 -14.84
N ALA A 209 11.78 4.18 -15.58
CA ALA A 209 12.54 4.07 -16.82
C ALA A 209 12.09 5.05 -17.89
N ILE A 210 10.79 5.39 -17.97
CA ILE A 210 10.29 6.44 -18.89
C ILE A 210 10.85 7.80 -18.48
N LEU A 211 10.84 8.12 -17.17
CA LEU A 211 11.36 9.38 -16.66
C LEU A 211 12.88 9.57 -16.86
N ASP A 212 13.61 8.48 -17.00
CA ASP A 212 15.05 8.46 -17.27
C ASP A 212 15.37 8.34 -18.77
N SER A 213 14.36 8.22 -19.63
CA SER A 213 14.52 8.03 -21.07
C SER A 213 14.57 9.34 -21.85
N ASP A 214 14.97 9.26 -23.13
CA ASP A 214 14.94 10.41 -24.06
C ASP A 214 13.52 10.90 -24.34
N ALA A 215 12.47 10.15 -24.06
CA ALA A 215 11.07 10.57 -24.17
C ALA A 215 10.78 11.85 -23.39
N VAL A 216 11.47 12.07 -22.26
CA VAL A 216 11.38 13.29 -21.45
C VAL A 216 11.86 14.52 -22.23
N LEU A 217 12.83 14.35 -23.15
CA LEU A 217 13.38 15.47 -23.93
C LEU A 217 12.41 15.92 -25.04
N GLU A 218 11.48 15.06 -25.45
CA GLU A 218 10.50 15.30 -26.51
C GLU A 218 9.15 15.77 -25.97
N THR A 219 8.95 15.65 -24.65
CA THR A 219 7.74 16.04 -23.95
C THR A 219 7.88 17.47 -23.41
N ASP A 220 6.79 18.23 -23.36
CA ASP A 220 6.80 19.58 -22.81
C ASP A 220 7.13 19.59 -21.31
N GLU A 221 7.73 20.69 -20.85
CA GLU A 221 8.27 20.83 -19.49
C GLU A 221 7.17 20.71 -18.40
N GLU A 222 5.94 21.17 -18.68
CA GLU A 222 4.82 21.09 -17.74
C GLU A 222 4.39 19.64 -17.50
N THR A 223 4.25 18.89 -18.56
CA THR A 223 3.93 17.44 -18.49
C THR A 223 5.03 16.66 -17.76
N VAL A 224 6.30 16.89 -18.09
CA VAL A 224 7.44 16.23 -17.41
C VAL A 224 7.49 16.55 -15.92
N THR A 225 7.21 17.81 -15.57
CA THR A 225 7.14 18.22 -14.15
C THR A 225 6.03 17.46 -13.42
N SER A 226 4.84 17.39 -14.02
CA SER A 226 3.72 16.63 -13.47
C SER A 226 4.06 15.13 -13.29
N TRP A 227 4.74 14.53 -14.26
CA TRP A 227 5.18 13.14 -14.16
C TRP A 227 6.14 12.90 -13.00
N ARG A 228 7.12 13.82 -12.81
CA ARG A 228 8.08 13.73 -11.71
C ARG A 228 7.41 13.89 -10.35
N GLU A 229 6.46 14.82 -10.23
CA GLU A 229 5.69 15.02 -9.00
C GLU A 229 4.87 13.76 -8.66
N GLN A 230 4.21 13.14 -9.63
CA GLN A 230 3.47 11.92 -9.44
C GLN A 230 4.37 10.72 -9.09
N ALA A 231 5.58 10.69 -9.61
CA ALA A 231 6.55 9.63 -9.40
C ALA A 231 7.38 9.79 -8.11
N GLU A 232 7.31 10.94 -7.43
CA GLU A 232 8.10 11.22 -6.21
C GLU A 232 7.99 10.11 -5.15
N PRO A 233 6.79 9.55 -4.85
CA PRO A 233 6.65 8.49 -3.84
C PRO A 233 7.10 7.10 -4.32
N LEU A 234 7.33 6.89 -5.62
CA LEU A 234 7.57 5.56 -6.19
C LEU A 234 8.81 4.84 -5.64
N PRO A 235 9.97 5.50 -5.41
CA PRO A 235 11.13 4.80 -4.87
C PRO A 235 10.88 4.20 -3.48
N VAL A 236 10.12 4.91 -2.63
CA VAL A 236 9.73 4.40 -1.30
C VAL A 236 8.71 3.26 -1.46
N LEU A 237 7.69 3.45 -2.30
CA LEU A 237 6.69 2.41 -2.58
C LEU A 237 7.33 1.13 -3.14
N ARG A 238 8.35 1.27 -4.00
CA ARG A 238 9.10 0.13 -4.54
C ARG A 238 9.78 -0.67 -3.43
N ALA A 239 10.50 0.02 -2.55
CA ALA A 239 11.15 -0.61 -1.41
C ALA A 239 10.15 -1.34 -0.51
N GLN A 240 8.99 -0.70 -0.23
CA GLN A 240 7.91 -1.30 0.56
C GLN A 240 7.28 -2.52 -0.14
N ALA A 241 7.04 -2.44 -1.44
CA ALA A 241 6.51 -3.56 -2.22
C ALA A 241 7.49 -4.75 -2.26
N LEU A 242 8.79 -4.48 -2.43
CA LEU A 242 9.85 -5.49 -2.36
C LEU A 242 9.87 -6.17 -0.98
N ALA A 243 9.81 -5.39 0.10
CA ALA A 243 9.78 -5.91 1.46
C ALA A 243 8.53 -6.77 1.72
N ALA A 244 7.35 -6.29 1.33
CA ALA A 244 6.08 -7.01 1.47
C ALA A 244 6.03 -8.27 0.61
N GLY A 245 6.68 -8.27 -0.55
CA GLY A 245 6.86 -9.42 -1.44
C GLY A 245 7.93 -10.42 -0.97
N GLY A 246 8.64 -10.13 0.14
CA GLY A 246 9.70 -10.99 0.68
C GLY A 246 11.04 -10.89 -0.06
N ARG A 247 11.22 -9.87 -0.89
CA ARG A 247 12.48 -9.58 -1.62
C ARG A 247 13.37 -8.66 -0.79
N PHE A 248 13.73 -9.12 0.42
CA PHE A 248 14.33 -8.30 1.46
C PHE A 248 15.67 -7.70 1.07
N GLU A 249 16.57 -8.43 0.39
CA GLU A 249 17.86 -7.93 -0.02
C GLU A 249 17.73 -6.76 -1.01
N GLU A 250 16.74 -6.80 -1.89
CA GLU A 250 16.47 -5.73 -2.83
C GLU A 250 15.83 -4.52 -2.12
N ALA A 251 14.92 -4.75 -1.18
CA ALA A 251 14.34 -3.71 -0.35
C ALA A 251 15.42 -2.97 0.47
N ILE A 252 16.34 -3.72 1.10
CA ILE A 252 17.48 -3.15 1.83
C ILE A 252 18.35 -2.27 0.92
N ALA A 253 18.62 -2.72 -0.31
CA ALA A 253 19.39 -1.92 -1.27
C ALA A 253 18.69 -0.62 -1.64
N ASP A 254 17.35 -0.67 -1.83
CA ASP A 254 16.53 0.51 -2.12
C ASP A 254 16.49 1.49 -0.94
N TYR A 255 16.24 1.00 0.28
CA TYR A 255 16.25 1.87 1.47
C TYR A 255 17.61 2.52 1.71
N ARG A 256 18.72 1.79 1.49
CA ARG A 256 20.06 2.38 1.55
C ARG A 256 20.27 3.46 0.47
N ALA A 257 19.75 3.26 -0.74
CA ALA A 257 19.79 4.28 -1.80
C ALA A 257 18.96 5.51 -1.45
N LEU A 258 17.76 5.34 -0.88
CA LEU A 258 16.90 6.44 -0.39
C LEU A 258 17.61 7.25 0.69
N LEU A 259 18.27 6.60 1.64
CA LEU A 259 18.99 7.25 2.74
C LEU A 259 20.28 7.94 2.29
N LEU A 260 20.84 7.59 1.12
CA LEU A 260 21.91 8.38 0.50
C LEU A 260 21.41 9.73 -0.03
N LEU A 261 20.15 9.80 -0.45
CA LEU A 261 19.52 11.03 -0.94
C LEU A 261 18.97 11.88 0.21
N ASP A 262 18.31 11.25 1.18
CA ASP A 262 17.79 11.89 2.39
C ASP A 262 18.17 11.08 3.64
N PRO A 263 19.33 11.38 4.26
CA PRO A 263 19.78 10.71 5.48
C PRO A 263 18.90 10.95 6.72
N SER A 264 17.97 11.91 6.64
CA SER A 264 17.07 12.26 7.73
C SER A 264 15.70 11.59 7.65
N ASN A 265 15.45 10.78 6.63
CA ASN A 265 14.18 10.08 6.43
C ASN A 265 13.97 8.98 7.47
N THR A 266 13.28 9.32 8.56
CA THR A 266 13.04 8.42 9.71
C THR A 266 12.26 7.16 9.33
N GLN A 267 11.32 7.28 8.40
CA GLN A 267 10.55 6.14 7.89
C GLN A 267 11.46 5.12 7.19
N SER A 268 12.28 5.60 6.25
CA SER A 268 13.22 4.71 5.52
C SER A 268 14.27 4.10 6.44
N MET A 269 14.73 4.83 7.46
CA MET A 269 15.64 4.29 8.48
C MET A 269 14.98 3.16 9.27
N ARG A 270 13.74 3.37 9.74
CA ARG A 270 13.00 2.38 10.49
C ARG A 270 12.73 1.12 9.67
N ASP A 271 12.27 1.29 8.44
CA ASP A 271 11.96 0.18 7.53
C ASP A 271 13.24 -0.60 7.19
N LEU A 272 14.37 0.08 6.94
CA LEU A 272 15.68 -0.55 6.76
C LEU A 272 16.08 -1.38 7.97
N ALA A 273 16.00 -0.81 9.17
CA ALA A 273 16.37 -1.52 10.39
C ALA A 273 15.52 -2.77 10.61
N THR A 274 14.21 -2.67 10.35
CA THR A 274 13.29 -3.83 10.41
C THR A 274 13.74 -4.93 9.45
N MET A 275 14.03 -4.60 8.20
CA MET A 275 14.47 -5.57 7.19
C MET A 275 15.80 -6.22 7.56
N LEU A 276 16.77 -5.44 8.07
CA LEU A 276 18.04 -5.96 8.52
C LEU A 276 17.88 -6.97 9.67
N ILE A 277 16.99 -6.70 10.62
CA ILE A 277 16.70 -7.62 11.72
C ILE A 277 16.03 -8.90 11.21
N GLU A 278 15.06 -8.78 10.30
CA GLU A 278 14.36 -9.94 9.72
C GLU A 278 15.28 -10.82 8.86
N THR A 279 16.27 -10.25 8.18
CA THR A 279 17.27 -10.99 7.39
C THR A 279 18.40 -11.56 8.22
N GLY A 280 18.49 -11.20 9.50
CA GLY A 280 19.50 -11.67 10.44
C GLY A 280 20.72 -10.76 10.59
N GLU A 281 20.73 -9.59 9.95
CA GLU A 281 21.75 -8.53 10.12
C GLU A 281 21.40 -7.67 11.36
N VAL A 282 21.17 -8.35 12.50
CA VAL A 282 20.53 -7.79 13.69
C VAL A 282 21.30 -6.60 14.28
N GLU A 283 22.64 -6.71 14.36
CA GLU A 283 23.49 -5.66 14.92
C GLU A 283 23.42 -4.38 14.10
N GLU A 284 23.44 -4.49 12.75
CA GLU A 284 23.32 -3.32 11.86
C GLU A 284 21.93 -2.68 11.99
N GLY A 285 20.86 -3.49 12.06
CA GLY A 285 19.51 -2.99 12.31
C GLY A 285 19.39 -2.24 13.64
N PHE A 286 20.03 -2.75 14.68
CA PHE A 286 20.08 -2.08 15.98
C PHE A 286 20.86 -0.76 15.96
N GLU A 287 21.96 -0.68 15.21
CA GLU A 287 22.71 0.57 15.04
C GLU A 287 21.83 1.65 14.38
N VAL A 288 21.02 1.29 13.41
CA VAL A 288 20.06 2.22 12.77
C VAL A 288 18.99 2.67 13.75
N TYR A 289 18.42 1.78 14.56
CA TYR A 289 17.47 2.16 15.59
C TYR A 289 18.11 3.04 16.69
N ASP A 290 19.33 2.72 17.12
CA ASP A 290 20.06 3.56 18.10
C ASP A 290 20.32 4.97 17.53
N GLN A 291 20.57 5.09 16.22
CA GLN A 291 20.70 6.39 15.58
C GLN A 291 19.39 7.19 15.62
N LEU A 292 18.25 6.55 15.33
CA LEU A 292 16.93 7.20 15.45
C LEU A 292 16.66 7.68 16.88
N LEU A 293 17.02 6.88 17.89
CA LEU A 293 16.81 7.22 19.31
C LEU A 293 17.77 8.31 19.84
N GLN A 294 18.73 8.81 19.06
CA GLN A 294 19.53 9.99 19.46
C GLN A 294 18.69 11.26 19.48
N GLU A 295 17.63 11.35 18.65
CA GLU A 295 16.71 12.48 18.63
C GLU A 295 15.25 12.06 18.82
N PRO A 296 14.87 11.48 19.98
CA PRO A 296 13.56 10.85 20.19
C PRO A 296 12.41 11.87 20.16
N THR A 297 12.70 13.16 20.25
CA THR A 297 11.70 14.22 20.18
C THR A 297 11.13 14.40 18.76
N THR A 298 11.86 13.99 17.74
CA THR A 298 11.43 14.04 16.33
C THR A 298 10.54 12.86 15.95
N LEU A 299 10.58 11.79 16.74
CA LEU A 299 9.82 10.57 16.51
C LEU A 299 8.41 10.67 17.12
N THR A 300 7.44 10.04 16.44
CA THR A 300 6.10 9.84 16.96
C THR A 300 6.06 8.73 18.02
N GLY A 301 4.98 8.61 18.78
CA GLY A 301 4.76 7.46 19.67
C GLY A 301 4.75 6.13 18.92
N GLU A 302 4.20 6.12 17.72
CA GLU A 302 4.15 4.94 16.86
C GLU A 302 5.54 4.53 16.35
N ASP A 303 6.39 5.51 15.97
CA ASP A 303 7.77 5.22 15.59
C ASP A 303 8.54 4.59 16.76
N LEU A 304 8.43 5.17 17.96
CA LEU A 304 9.08 4.66 19.17
C LEU A 304 8.59 3.26 19.54
N TYR A 305 7.27 3.02 19.41
CA TYR A 305 6.68 1.70 19.61
C TYR A 305 7.25 0.66 18.62
N ALA A 306 7.30 1.02 17.32
CA ALA A 306 7.84 0.14 16.28
C ALA A 306 9.32 -0.19 16.50
N ILE A 307 10.13 0.80 16.88
CA ILE A 307 11.55 0.62 17.28
C ILE A 307 11.64 -0.34 18.46
N GLY A 308 10.81 -0.13 19.48
CA GLY A 308 10.74 -1.01 20.66
C GLY A 308 10.42 -2.45 20.30
N VAL A 309 9.46 -2.66 19.40
CA VAL A 309 9.10 -4.00 18.87
C VAL A 309 10.29 -4.63 18.15
N GLY A 310 11.02 -3.88 17.33
CA GLY A 310 12.20 -4.38 16.62
C GLY A 310 13.29 -4.85 17.58
N PHE A 311 13.64 -4.06 18.59
CA PHE A 311 14.57 -4.46 19.65
C PHE A 311 14.08 -5.67 20.44
N TYR A 312 12.78 -5.71 20.77
CA TYR A 312 12.17 -6.83 21.50
C TYR A 312 12.25 -8.14 20.72
N GLN A 313 11.98 -8.11 19.43
CA GLN A 313 12.09 -9.28 18.54
C GLN A 313 13.54 -9.77 18.40
N GLY A 314 14.48 -8.84 18.38
CA GLY A 314 15.91 -9.12 18.38
C GLY A 314 16.48 -9.49 19.76
N ASN A 315 15.65 -9.57 20.81
CA ASN A 315 16.00 -9.87 22.21
C ASN A 315 16.92 -8.82 22.90
N ALA A 316 16.97 -7.60 22.37
CA ALA A 316 17.64 -6.45 23.00
C ALA A 316 16.67 -5.78 23.99
N TYR A 317 16.36 -6.46 25.10
CA TYR A 317 15.27 -6.06 26.00
C TYR A 317 15.54 -4.75 26.75
N ASP A 318 16.79 -4.42 27.05
CA ASP A 318 17.21 -3.15 27.61
C ASP A 318 16.87 -1.96 26.69
N ARG A 319 17.19 -2.09 25.39
CA ARG A 319 16.90 -1.08 24.37
C ARG A 319 15.40 -1.01 24.07
N ALA A 320 14.73 -2.17 24.02
CA ALA A 320 13.28 -2.25 23.86
C ALA A 320 12.55 -1.51 24.99
N ALA A 321 12.98 -1.71 26.26
CA ALA A 321 12.41 -1.02 27.39
C ALA A 321 12.55 0.49 27.27
N ASN A 322 13.71 0.99 26.84
CA ASN A 322 13.91 2.43 26.64
C ASN A 322 12.99 2.99 25.56
N ALA A 323 12.86 2.31 24.41
CA ALA A 323 12.00 2.76 23.32
C ALA A 323 10.52 2.75 23.72
N PHE A 324 10.04 1.71 24.41
CA PHE A 324 8.66 1.65 24.91
C PHE A 324 8.37 2.66 26.02
N MET A 325 9.34 2.94 26.89
CA MET A 325 9.23 4.02 27.88
C MET A 325 9.02 5.37 27.21
N LEU A 326 9.83 5.68 26.18
CA LEU A 326 9.71 6.92 25.41
C LEU A 326 8.36 7.01 24.68
N ALA A 327 7.85 5.89 24.13
CA ALA A 327 6.52 5.84 23.51
C ALA A 327 5.41 6.12 24.54
N GLY A 328 5.46 5.47 25.70
CA GLY A 328 4.54 5.72 26.83
C GLY A 328 4.62 7.13 27.41
N ASP A 329 5.76 7.81 27.27
CA ASP A 329 5.92 9.21 27.68
C ASP A 329 5.34 10.19 26.63
N LYS A 330 5.31 9.82 25.36
CA LYS A 330 4.56 10.58 24.33
C LYS A 330 3.06 10.56 24.60
N ASN A 331 2.51 9.39 24.97
CA ASN A 331 1.12 9.25 25.38
C ASN A 331 1.01 8.33 26.61
N ARG A 332 0.75 8.92 27.78
CA ARG A 332 0.59 8.17 29.03
C ARG A 332 -0.54 7.12 29.03
N TYR A 333 -1.44 7.16 28.07
CA TYR A 333 -2.56 6.22 27.89
C TYR A 333 -2.29 5.16 26.80
N ASP A 334 -1.09 5.14 26.24
CA ASP A 334 -0.63 4.05 25.38
C ASP A 334 -0.31 2.82 26.23
N ARG A 335 -1.36 2.09 26.56
CA ARG A 335 -1.32 0.92 27.44
C ARG A 335 -0.37 -0.14 26.90
N ASP A 336 -0.31 -0.34 25.58
CA ASP A 336 0.47 -1.39 24.96
C ASP A 336 1.97 -1.11 25.04
N SER A 337 2.40 0.14 24.86
CA SER A 337 3.78 0.57 25.12
C SER A 337 4.16 0.39 26.58
N ILE A 338 3.27 0.73 27.51
CA ILE A 338 3.54 0.61 28.96
C ILE A 338 3.63 -0.87 29.38
N GLU A 339 2.76 -1.74 28.88
CA GLU A 339 2.88 -3.18 29.09
C GLU A 339 4.21 -3.72 28.59
N LEU A 340 4.59 -3.38 27.34
CA LEU A 340 5.81 -3.87 26.72
C LEU A 340 7.07 -3.30 27.40
N TRP A 341 7.01 -2.07 27.92
CA TRP A 341 8.07 -1.51 28.75
C TRP A 341 8.30 -2.38 30.02
N ALA A 342 7.25 -2.65 30.80
CA ALA A 342 7.35 -3.48 31.99
C ALA A 342 7.85 -4.90 31.69
N ARG A 343 7.35 -5.51 30.61
CA ARG A 343 7.77 -6.86 30.18
C ARG A 343 9.21 -6.90 29.67
N SER A 344 9.66 -5.88 28.96
CA SER A 344 11.04 -5.77 28.49
C SER A 344 12.01 -5.67 29.67
N LEU A 345 11.71 -4.82 30.65
CA LEU A 345 12.49 -4.73 31.89
C LEU A 345 12.52 -6.06 32.66
N GLN A 346 11.40 -6.77 32.73
CA GLN A 346 11.31 -8.10 33.36
C GLN A 346 12.23 -9.10 32.66
N LEU A 347 12.18 -9.14 31.29
CA LEU A 347 13.00 -10.05 30.51
C LEU A 347 14.48 -9.73 30.56
N ASP A 348 14.83 -8.45 30.68
CA ASP A 348 16.19 -7.99 30.89
C ASP A 348 16.70 -8.21 32.36
N SER A 349 15.80 -8.63 33.24
CA SER A 349 16.07 -8.73 34.67
C SER A 349 16.40 -7.41 35.37
N ALA A 350 15.99 -6.28 34.77
CA ALA A 350 16.15 -4.93 35.33
C ALA A 350 15.09 -4.65 36.42
N TYR A 351 15.01 -5.54 37.43
CA TYR A 351 13.95 -5.56 38.43
C TYR A 351 13.80 -4.25 39.22
N ALA A 352 14.87 -3.44 39.30
CA ALA A 352 14.81 -2.15 39.99
C ALA A 352 13.92 -1.11 39.29
N GLU A 353 13.75 -1.24 37.97
CA GLU A 353 12.99 -0.31 37.12
C GLU A 353 11.56 -0.80 36.85
N VAL A 354 11.32 -2.12 36.94
CA VAL A 354 9.99 -2.73 36.72
C VAL A 354 8.87 -2.07 37.53
N PRO A 355 9.03 -1.72 38.83
CA PRO A 355 7.92 -1.17 39.62
C PRO A 355 7.31 0.09 39.01
N GLU A 356 8.10 1.00 38.45
CA GLU A 356 7.59 2.22 37.81
C GLU A 356 6.71 1.88 36.61
N ALA A 357 7.17 1.00 35.71
CA ALA A 357 6.45 0.59 34.54
C ALA A 357 5.18 -0.21 34.88
N ALA A 358 5.28 -1.15 35.81
CA ALA A 358 4.17 -2.00 36.22
C ALA A 358 3.08 -1.22 36.99
N ASP A 359 3.46 -0.26 37.83
CA ASP A 359 2.48 0.61 38.51
C ASP A 359 1.70 1.44 37.46
N ARG A 360 2.36 2.01 36.44
CA ARG A 360 1.67 2.71 35.33
C ARG A 360 0.76 1.75 34.50
N TRP A 361 1.20 0.50 34.30
CA TRP A 361 0.36 -0.50 33.64
C TRP A 361 -0.89 -0.81 34.45
N ILE A 362 -0.78 -1.02 35.76
CA ILE A 362 -1.90 -1.29 36.68
C ILE A 362 -2.87 -0.09 36.74
N GLU A 363 -2.38 1.15 36.61
CA GLU A 363 -3.25 2.35 36.56
C GLU A 363 -4.18 2.30 35.32
N LEU A 364 -3.71 1.79 34.16
CA LEU A 364 -4.48 1.69 32.94
C LEU A 364 -5.30 0.40 32.85
N ASP A 365 -4.80 -0.67 33.46
CA ASP A 365 -5.32 -2.03 33.41
C ASP A 365 -5.43 -2.62 34.83
N PRO A 366 -6.33 -2.10 35.66
CA PRO A 366 -6.37 -2.39 37.09
C PRO A 366 -6.78 -3.84 37.44
N SER A 367 -7.32 -4.57 36.47
CA SER A 367 -7.73 -5.97 36.66
C SER A 367 -6.84 -6.98 35.92
N SER A 368 -5.62 -6.57 35.49
CA SER A 368 -4.65 -7.43 34.85
C SER A 368 -3.83 -8.23 35.85
N VAL A 369 -4.17 -9.48 36.09
CA VAL A 369 -3.37 -10.40 36.94
C VAL A 369 -1.91 -10.43 36.47
N THR A 370 -1.68 -10.33 35.16
CA THR A 370 -0.32 -10.34 34.58
C THR A 370 0.51 -9.13 35.04
N ALA A 371 -0.09 -7.93 35.08
CA ALA A 371 0.60 -6.72 35.54
C ALA A 371 1.04 -6.86 37.01
N TYR A 372 0.16 -7.36 37.87
CA TYR A 372 0.48 -7.65 39.26
C TYR A 372 1.54 -8.74 39.42
N LEU A 373 1.54 -9.78 38.60
CA LEU A 373 2.58 -10.84 38.62
C LEU A 373 3.95 -10.27 38.24
N VAL A 374 4.03 -9.42 37.22
CA VAL A 374 5.28 -8.75 36.81
C VAL A 374 5.81 -7.89 37.94
N LEU A 375 4.95 -7.09 38.58
CA LEU A 375 5.31 -6.27 39.71
C LEU A 375 5.75 -7.13 40.91
N ALA A 376 4.99 -8.16 41.30
CA ALA A 376 5.29 -9.05 42.42
C ALA A 376 6.64 -9.77 42.23
N GLN A 377 6.94 -10.22 41.02
CA GLN A 377 8.25 -10.83 40.71
C GLN A 377 9.40 -9.83 40.94
N ALA A 378 9.25 -8.59 40.47
CA ALA A 378 10.28 -7.58 40.58
C ALA A 378 10.55 -7.21 42.07
N VAL A 379 9.51 -6.86 42.82
CA VAL A 379 9.65 -6.48 44.22
C VAL A 379 10.15 -7.62 45.11
N ASN A 380 9.77 -8.87 44.77
CA ASN A 380 10.33 -10.04 45.42
C ASN A 380 11.83 -10.23 45.13
N SER A 381 12.25 -9.98 43.88
CA SER A 381 13.67 -10.05 43.47
C SER A 381 14.52 -8.96 44.12
N LEU A 382 13.89 -7.85 44.53
CA LEU A 382 14.50 -6.78 45.30
C LEU A 382 14.50 -7.03 46.81
N GLU A 383 14.01 -8.22 47.27
CA GLU A 383 13.86 -8.60 48.66
C GLU A 383 12.90 -7.68 49.47
N ASP A 384 12.04 -6.89 48.78
CA ASP A 384 11.02 -6.06 49.42
C ASP A 384 9.80 -6.92 49.80
N THR A 385 9.89 -7.59 50.94
CA THR A 385 8.86 -8.51 51.41
C THR A 385 7.57 -7.82 51.80
N GLU A 386 7.62 -6.55 52.26
CA GLU A 386 6.42 -5.77 52.61
C GLU A 386 5.61 -5.46 51.35
N ARG A 387 6.23 -4.85 50.33
CA ARG A 387 5.58 -4.53 49.06
C ARG A 387 5.14 -5.80 48.29
N THR A 388 5.96 -6.86 48.32
CA THR A 388 5.56 -8.16 47.75
C THR A 388 4.24 -8.64 48.36
N GLY A 389 4.13 -8.59 49.70
CA GLY A 389 2.90 -8.99 50.38
C GLY A 389 1.70 -8.10 50.05
N GLU A 390 1.90 -6.80 49.82
CA GLU A 390 0.85 -5.87 49.41
C GLU A 390 0.35 -6.20 47.99
N VAL A 391 1.27 -6.34 47.03
CA VAL A 391 0.98 -6.64 45.64
C VAL A 391 0.25 -7.97 45.49
N VAL A 392 0.70 -9.03 46.17
CA VAL A 392 0.06 -10.34 46.16
C VAL A 392 -1.35 -10.27 46.69
N ARG A 393 -1.58 -9.58 47.85
CA ARG A 393 -2.94 -9.41 48.40
C ARG A 393 -3.86 -8.63 47.43
N ALA A 394 -3.34 -7.60 46.79
CA ALA A 394 -4.11 -6.84 45.78
C ALA A 394 -4.51 -7.72 44.60
N MET A 395 -3.56 -8.53 44.09
CA MET A 395 -3.81 -9.46 43.00
C MET A 395 -4.83 -10.56 43.38
N GLU A 396 -4.70 -11.11 44.61
CA GLU A 396 -5.63 -12.14 45.10
C GLU A 396 -7.06 -11.60 45.30
N ALA A 397 -7.19 -10.31 45.59
CA ALA A 397 -8.49 -9.65 45.77
C ALA A 397 -9.18 -9.30 44.44
N LEU A 398 -8.55 -9.46 43.28
CA LEU A 398 -9.18 -9.21 42.01
C LEU A 398 -10.31 -10.23 41.77
N GLU A 399 -11.53 -9.73 41.55
CA GLU A 399 -12.73 -10.54 41.34
C GLU A 399 -12.75 -11.15 39.93
N VAL A 400 -12.12 -10.48 38.98
CA VAL A 400 -11.92 -10.95 37.60
C VAL A 400 -10.50 -10.65 37.13
N ASP A 401 -10.07 -11.35 36.08
CA ASP A 401 -8.84 -11.02 35.31
C ASP A 401 -9.25 -10.55 33.93
N VAL A 402 -8.84 -9.33 33.58
CA VAL A 402 -9.00 -8.77 32.25
C VAL A 402 -7.70 -8.99 31.49
N SER A 403 -7.80 -9.61 30.31
CA SER A 403 -6.62 -10.02 29.54
C SER A 403 -6.88 -9.95 28.05
N ASN A 404 -5.79 -10.09 27.26
CA ASN A 404 -5.84 -10.06 25.81
C ASN A 404 -6.53 -8.81 25.25
N LEU A 405 -6.36 -7.68 25.94
CA LEU A 405 -6.84 -6.39 25.49
C LEU A 405 -6.10 -6.01 24.19
N SER A 406 -6.86 -5.61 23.18
CA SER A 406 -6.31 -5.14 21.91
C SER A 406 -7.17 -4.01 21.36
N LEU A 407 -6.53 -2.91 21.01
CA LEU A 407 -7.13 -1.76 20.35
C LEU A 407 -6.75 -1.79 18.88
N THR A 408 -7.72 -2.00 18.00
CA THR A 408 -7.54 -1.91 16.55
C THR A 408 -8.15 -0.61 16.05
N LYS A 409 -7.35 0.25 15.44
CA LYS A 409 -7.77 1.52 14.86
C LYS A 409 -8.19 1.30 13.40
N TYR A 410 -9.24 2.01 12.93
CA TYR A 410 -9.68 1.97 11.54
C TYR A 410 -10.27 3.31 11.11
N GLY A 411 -10.06 3.67 9.83
CA GLY A 411 -10.50 4.96 9.28
C GLY A 411 -9.92 6.16 10.03
N ASP A 412 -10.63 7.29 9.93
CA ASP A 412 -10.16 8.59 10.45
C ASP A 412 -10.52 8.82 11.94
N GLY A 413 -10.73 7.77 12.72
CA GLY A 413 -11.06 7.91 14.15
C GLY A 413 -11.86 6.74 14.74
N GLY A 414 -12.17 5.71 13.96
CA GLY A 414 -12.80 4.49 14.47
C GLY A 414 -11.81 3.62 15.23
N ALA A 415 -12.28 2.92 16.27
CA ALA A 415 -11.52 1.92 16.99
C ALA A 415 -12.38 0.76 17.44
N ARG A 416 -11.78 -0.41 17.48
CA ARG A 416 -12.37 -1.62 18.05
C ARG A 416 -11.51 -2.08 19.21
N ILE A 417 -12.11 -2.18 20.38
CA ILE A 417 -11.49 -2.79 21.56
C ILE A 417 -12.00 -4.21 21.72
N THR A 418 -11.09 -5.14 21.92
CA THR A 418 -11.40 -6.54 22.20
C THR A 418 -10.64 -7.01 23.43
N GLY A 419 -11.15 -8.02 24.11
CA GLY A 419 -10.50 -8.58 25.28
C GLY A 419 -11.26 -9.77 25.85
N GLN A 420 -10.78 -10.24 27.00
CA GLN A 420 -11.36 -11.34 27.75
C GLN A 420 -11.52 -10.94 29.23
N VAL A 421 -12.62 -11.37 29.82
CA VAL A 421 -12.86 -11.27 31.27
C VAL A 421 -12.94 -12.68 31.82
N MET A 422 -11.97 -13.09 32.63
CA MET A 422 -11.96 -14.38 33.32
C MET A 422 -12.48 -14.21 34.74
N ASN A 423 -13.50 -15.00 35.10
CA ASN A 423 -14.06 -15.02 36.45
C ASN A 423 -13.06 -15.64 37.43
N ARG A 424 -12.82 -14.98 38.56
CA ARG A 424 -11.95 -15.47 39.64
C ARG A 424 -12.68 -15.73 40.93
N LEU A 425 -13.62 -14.86 41.33
CA LEU A 425 -14.24 -14.90 42.66
C LEU A 425 -15.78 -14.66 42.64
N LEU A 426 -16.37 -14.37 41.47
CA LEU A 426 -17.78 -14.00 41.35
C LEU A 426 -18.67 -15.21 41.12
N ASP A 427 -19.94 -15.11 41.48
CA ASP A 427 -20.95 -16.08 41.10
C ASP A 427 -21.19 -16.06 39.58
N ALA A 428 -21.37 -17.23 38.96
CA ALA A 428 -21.67 -17.35 37.55
C ALA A 428 -22.95 -16.58 37.18
N GLY A 429 -22.90 -15.82 36.09
CA GLY A 429 -23.98 -14.94 35.64
C GLY A 429 -23.92 -13.52 36.19
N THR A 430 -23.00 -13.22 37.12
CA THR A 430 -22.75 -11.84 37.57
C THR A 430 -22.37 -10.95 36.39
N GLN A 431 -22.96 -9.76 36.32
CA GLN A 431 -22.63 -8.78 35.26
C GLN A 431 -21.45 -7.94 35.70
N VAL A 432 -20.46 -7.84 34.83
CA VAL A 432 -19.29 -6.96 34.98
C VAL A 432 -19.30 -5.94 33.86
N THR A 433 -19.20 -4.67 34.20
CA THR A 433 -19.12 -3.59 33.20
C THR A 433 -17.73 -2.99 33.21
N LEU A 434 -17.08 -3.00 32.03
CA LEU A 434 -15.84 -2.28 31.76
C LEU A 434 -16.21 -0.97 31.07
N THR A 435 -15.89 0.16 31.68
CA THR A 435 -16.06 1.51 31.09
C THR A 435 -14.71 1.93 30.53
N PHE A 436 -14.51 1.78 29.22
CA PHE A 436 -13.32 2.25 28.54
C PHE A 436 -13.41 3.76 28.33
N THR A 437 -12.30 4.47 28.63
CA THR A 437 -12.11 5.87 28.24
C THR A 437 -11.02 5.91 27.18
N PHE A 438 -11.32 6.47 26.02
CA PHE A 438 -10.37 6.64 24.93
C PHE A 438 -9.75 8.03 24.96
N TYR A 439 -8.49 8.12 24.55
CA TYR A 439 -7.71 9.35 24.53
C TYR A 439 -7.10 9.57 23.14
N SER A 440 -6.98 10.84 22.74
CA SER A 440 -6.25 11.21 21.52
C SER A 440 -4.75 10.98 21.64
N GLU A 441 -4.00 11.21 20.56
CA GLU A 441 -2.53 11.16 20.60
C GLU A 441 -1.92 12.18 21.56
N GLU A 442 -2.59 13.33 21.78
CA GLU A 442 -2.21 14.34 22.75
C GLU A 442 -2.71 14.03 24.19
N ALA A 443 -3.11 12.80 24.45
CA ALA A 443 -3.61 12.35 25.75
C ALA A 443 -4.86 13.07 26.26
N SER A 444 -5.69 13.66 25.37
CA SER A 444 -6.96 14.27 25.71
C SER A 444 -8.11 13.26 25.60
N PRO A 445 -9.06 13.22 26.56
CA PRO A 445 -10.17 12.28 26.48
C PRO A 445 -11.09 12.60 25.30
N VAL A 446 -11.42 11.59 24.49
CA VAL A 446 -12.29 11.72 23.29
C VAL A 446 -13.65 11.07 23.48
N GLY A 447 -13.81 10.15 24.42
CA GLY A 447 -15.09 9.53 24.74
C GLY A 447 -14.97 8.25 25.54
N THR A 448 -16.12 7.64 25.83
CA THR A 448 -16.22 6.42 26.62
C THR A 448 -17.05 5.36 25.95
N LEU A 449 -16.79 4.08 26.26
CA LEU A 449 -17.54 2.92 25.80
C LEU A 449 -17.74 1.93 26.94
N ASP A 450 -18.98 1.59 27.23
CA ASP A 450 -19.30 0.55 28.21
C ASP A 450 -19.40 -0.83 27.54
N GLN A 451 -18.69 -1.81 28.09
CA GLN A 451 -18.80 -3.21 27.73
C GLN A 451 -19.24 -4.03 28.94
N THR A 452 -20.43 -4.63 28.85
CA THR A 452 -20.97 -5.46 29.92
C THR A 452 -20.89 -6.95 29.53
N VAL A 453 -20.27 -7.72 30.41
CA VAL A 453 -20.03 -9.15 30.24
C VAL A 453 -20.65 -9.91 31.41
N ALA A 454 -21.42 -10.97 31.12
CA ALA A 454 -21.86 -11.90 32.15
C ALA A 454 -20.77 -12.96 32.34
N VAL A 455 -20.15 -13.00 33.51
CA VAL A 455 -19.06 -13.94 33.77
C VAL A 455 -19.58 -15.37 33.91
N GLY A 456 -18.81 -16.33 33.39
CA GLY A 456 -19.08 -17.76 33.52
C GLY A 456 -18.72 -18.31 34.90
N GLU A 457 -18.56 -19.63 35.01
CA GLU A 457 -18.04 -20.29 36.19
C GLU A 457 -16.61 -19.82 36.50
N GLU A 458 -16.13 -20.06 37.72
CA GLU A 458 -14.76 -19.75 38.14
C GLU A 458 -13.70 -20.30 37.15
N ASN A 459 -12.72 -19.47 36.79
CA ASN A 459 -11.69 -19.71 35.79
C ASN A 459 -12.21 -19.86 34.32
N MET A 460 -13.44 -19.50 34.04
CA MET A 460 -13.95 -19.36 32.67
C MET A 460 -13.76 -17.93 32.16
N ALA A 461 -13.31 -17.80 30.92
CA ALA A 461 -13.09 -16.53 30.25
C ALA A 461 -14.19 -16.26 29.24
N GLU A 462 -14.76 -15.07 29.28
CA GLU A 462 -15.73 -14.56 28.31
C GLU A 462 -15.10 -13.48 27.44
N ILE A 463 -15.33 -13.55 26.14
CA ILE A 463 -14.75 -12.60 25.16
C ILE A 463 -15.73 -11.45 24.99
N PHE A 464 -15.19 -10.22 24.88
CA PHE A 464 -15.95 -9.04 24.49
C PHE A 464 -15.31 -8.33 23.30
N ALA A 465 -16.14 -7.58 22.59
CA ALA A 465 -15.73 -6.67 21.53
C ALA A 465 -16.63 -5.45 21.52
N GLY A 466 -16.06 -4.28 21.42
CA GLY A 466 -16.77 -3.01 21.33
C GLY A 466 -16.20 -2.13 20.25
N GLU A 467 -17.05 -1.37 19.57
CA GLU A 467 -16.66 -0.41 18.53
C GLU A 467 -16.94 1.00 19.03
N PHE A 468 -16.04 1.92 18.74
CA PHE A 468 -16.10 3.31 19.13
C PHE A 468 -15.71 4.20 17.96
N ASP A 469 -16.56 5.16 17.62
CA ASP A 469 -16.31 6.15 16.59
C ASP A 469 -15.91 7.48 17.25
N SER A 470 -14.82 8.06 16.80
CA SER A 470 -14.28 9.34 17.28
C SER A 470 -13.99 10.28 16.12
N PRO A 471 -14.20 11.60 16.28
CA PRO A 471 -13.74 12.59 15.31
C PRO A 471 -12.21 12.83 15.37
N GLN A 472 -11.51 12.19 16.30
CA GLN A 472 -10.06 12.32 16.51
C GLN A 472 -9.40 10.94 16.50
N ILE A 473 -8.16 10.89 16.06
CA ILE A 473 -7.35 9.66 16.12
C ILE A 473 -7.16 9.25 17.58
N ILE A 474 -7.41 7.98 17.86
CA ILE A 474 -7.27 7.42 19.21
C ILE A 474 -5.82 7.02 19.42
N GLY A 475 -5.18 7.60 20.42
CA GLY A 475 -3.80 7.32 20.81
C GLY A 475 -3.66 6.28 21.92
N GLY A 476 -4.71 6.07 22.74
CA GLY A 476 -4.66 5.15 23.84
C GLY A 476 -5.98 5.02 24.60
N TYR A 477 -6.00 4.21 25.65
CA TYR A 477 -7.18 3.99 26.49
C TYR A 477 -6.80 3.60 27.93
N SER A 478 -7.78 3.78 28.81
CA SER A 478 -7.84 3.17 30.16
C SER A 478 -9.23 2.59 30.37
N TYR A 479 -9.41 1.78 31.42
CA TYR A 479 -10.75 1.35 31.81
C TYR A 479 -10.95 1.32 33.32
N GLU A 480 -12.21 1.46 33.70
CA GLU A 480 -12.70 1.18 35.03
C GLU A 480 -13.62 -0.03 35.01
N LEU A 481 -13.58 -0.84 36.07
CA LEU A 481 -14.41 -2.03 36.21
C LEU A 481 -15.44 -1.86 37.32
N ARG A 482 -16.69 -2.26 37.06
CA ARG A 482 -17.75 -2.36 38.07
C ARG A 482 -18.40 -3.72 38.01
N VAL A 483 -18.63 -4.31 39.18
CA VAL A 483 -19.49 -5.50 39.36
C VAL A 483 -20.90 -5.02 39.67
N ASN A 484 -21.92 -5.51 38.93
CA ASN A 484 -23.32 -5.04 39.00
C ASN A 484 -24.21 -6.04 39.76
#